data_b790fc0b3a27a84aaeb30975f2d5a6e7
#
_entry.id   b790fc0b3a27a84aaeb30975f2d5a6e7
#
_cell.length_a   1.000
_cell.length_b   1.000
_cell.length_c   1.000
_cell.angle_alpha   90.00
_cell.angle_beta   90.00
_cell.angle_gamma   90.00
#
_symmetry.space_group_name_H-M   'P 1'
#
loop_
_entity.id
_entity.type
_entity.pdbx_description
1 polymer ?
#
loop_
_entity_poly.entity_id
_entity_poly.type
_entity_poly.pdbx_seq_one_letter_code
_entity_poly.pdbx_strand_id
1 'polypeptide(L)'
;MNLDSVDRGWARALAPVAGDIDALAQRLTADPDGFLPARDRVLRAFERPLADVRVLIVGQDPYPTPGHPIGLSFAVDRHVRPLPPSLRNIYRELQDDLGIEPAPHGDLSAWADQGVLLLNRVLTVRPGPGQAGSHRGWGWEGVTAHAIGALVARGGPLVAILWGRPARELKPLLGDVPVVESAHPSPLSARSGFFGSRPFSRANDLLVAQGADPVDWTIDARHTLDIPGF
;
A
#
# COMPACT_ATOMS: atom_id res chain seq x y z
N MET A 1 -10.55 15.35 -5.61
CA MET A 1 -10.46 13.89 -5.78
C MET A 1 -11.87 13.35 -5.64
N ASN A 2 -12.26 12.39 -6.45
CA ASN A 2 -13.64 11.93 -6.44
C ASN A 2 -13.70 10.51 -5.83
N LEU A 3 -14.59 10.30 -4.86
CA LEU A 3 -14.84 8.96 -4.29
C LEU A 3 -15.58 8.03 -5.26
N ASP A 4 -16.06 8.53 -6.42
CA ASP A 4 -16.71 7.69 -7.44
C ASP A 4 -15.75 6.69 -8.12
N SER A 5 -14.43 6.92 -8.01
CA SER A 5 -13.40 6.02 -8.55
C SER A 5 -13.00 4.88 -7.61
N VAL A 6 -13.48 4.90 -6.36
CA VAL A 6 -13.18 3.86 -5.38
C VAL A 6 -14.31 2.85 -5.28
N ASP A 7 -14.04 1.67 -4.71
CA ASP A 7 -15.08 0.69 -4.44
C ASP A 7 -16.20 1.26 -3.56
N ARG A 8 -17.42 0.79 -3.76
CA ARG A 8 -18.61 1.28 -3.03
C ARG A 8 -18.52 1.06 -1.52
N GLY A 9 -17.85 0.00 -1.06
CA GLY A 9 -17.59 -0.27 0.35
C GLY A 9 -16.67 0.81 0.93
N TRP A 10 -15.58 1.11 0.23
CA TRP A 10 -14.67 2.18 0.59
C TRP A 10 -15.30 3.56 0.50
N ALA A 11 -16.11 3.85 -0.54
CA ALA A 11 -16.81 5.14 -0.65
C ALA A 11 -17.70 5.40 0.57
N ARG A 12 -18.43 4.38 1.05
CA ARG A 12 -19.22 4.47 2.28
C ARG A 12 -18.36 4.62 3.53
N ALA A 13 -17.30 3.83 3.62
CA ALA A 13 -16.38 3.87 4.75
C ALA A 13 -15.66 5.22 4.89
N LEU A 14 -15.30 5.84 3.77
CA LEU A 14 -14.58 7.13 3.73
C LEU A 14 -15.53 8.35 3.76
N ALA A 15 -16.85 8.17 3.66
CA ALA A 15 -17.81 9.27 3.69
C ALA A 15 -17.65 10.22 4.92
N PRO A 16 -17.34 9.74 6.14
CA PRO A 16 -17.11 10.63 7.29
C PRO A 16 -15.92 11.56 7.14
N VAL A 17 -14.93 11.21 6.33
CA VAL A 17 -13.72 12.01 6.07
C VAL A 17 -13.69 12.62 4.65
N ALA A 18 -14.81 12.60 3.94
CA ALA A 18 -14.91 13.15 2.59
C ALA A 18 -14.55 14.66 2.55
N GLY A 19 -14.95 15.42 3.56
CA GLY A 19 -14.59 16.84 3.70
C GLY A 19 -13.07 17.05 3.82
N ASP A 20 -12.39 16.19 4.56
CA ASP A 20 -10.92 16.24 4.69
C ASP A 20 -10.24 15.89 3.35
N ILE A 21 -10.76 14.91 2.62
CA ILE A 21 -10.27 14.53 1.28
C ILE A 21 -10.46 15.71 0.30
N ASP A 22 -11.59 16.41 0.35
CA ASP A 22 -11.84 17.57 -0.49
C ASP A 22 -10.93 18.75 -0.14
N ALA A 23 -10.70 19.02 1.15
CA ALA A 23 -9.75 20.03 1.59
C ALA A 23 -8.32 19.71 1.13
N LEU A 24 -7.89 18.46 1.23
CA LEU A 24 -6.62 17.99 0.69
C LEU A 24 -6.55 18.16 -0.84
N ALA A 25 -7.62 17.83 -1.56
CA ALA A 25 -7.70 18.01 -3.02
C ALA A 25 -7.54 19.48 -3.45
N GLN A 26 -8.15 20.40 -2.70
CA GLN A 26 -8.00 21.86 -2.93
C GLN A 26 -6.57 22.31 -2.65
N ARG A 27 -5.97 21.87 -1.53
CA ARG A 27 -4.60 22.19 -1.16
C ARG A 27 -3.59 21.70 -2.19
N LEU A 28 -3.75 20.45 -2.67
CA LEU A 28 -2.92 19.88 -3.73
C LEU A 28 -3.04 20.62 -5.06
N THR A 29 -4.24 21.11 -5.39
CA THR A 29 -4.47 21.89 -6.61
C THR A 29 -3.80 23.27 -6.53
N ALA A 30 -3.73 23.83 -5.33
CA ALA A 30 -3.09 25.13 -5.07
C ALA A 30 -1.57 25.05 -4.88
N ASP A 31 -0.99 23.85 -4.73
CA ASP A 31 0.45 23.69 -4.55
C ASP A 31 1.19 23.93 -5.89
N PRO A 32 2.02 24.99 -5.98
CA PRO A 32 2.75 25.31 -7.21
C PRO A 32 3.76 24.25 -7.63
N ASP A 33 4.24 23.45 -6.69
CA ASP A 33 5.21 22.39 -6.96
C ASP A 33 4.53 21.11 -7.51
N GLY A 34 3.19 21.06 -7.50
CA GLY A 34 2.42 19.90 -7.91
C GLY A 34 2.55 18.71 -6.97
N PHE A 35 2.06 17.56 -7.39
CA PHE A 35 2.08 16.35 -6.56
C PHE A 35 2.14 15.06 -7.39
N LEU A 36 2.57 14.01 -6.73
CA LEU A 36 2.56 12.62 -7.18
C LEU A 36 1.79 11.77 -6.16
N PRO A 37 1.16 10.66 -6.60
CA PRO A 37 0.98 10.19 -7.98
C PRO A 37 0.03 11.08 -8.79
N ALA A 38 -0.26 10.70 -10.04
CA ALA A 38 -1.29 11.36 -10.84
C ALA A 38 -2.63 11.37 -10.08
N ARG A 39 -3.44 12.42 -10.31
CA ARG A 39 -4.67 12.69 -9.53
C ARG A 39 -5.64 11.51 -9.47
N ASP A 40 -5.81 10.79 -10.56
CA ASP A 40 -6.65 9.61 -10.69
C ASP A 40 -6.11 8.39 -9.91
N ARG A 41 -4.81 8.41 -9.56
CA ARG A 41 -4.14 7.32 -8.82
C ARG A 41 -4.00 7.59 -7.32
N VAL A 42 -4.36 8.76 -6.81
CA VAL A 42 -4.18 9.09 -5.39
C VAL A 42 -4.95 8.15 -4.47
N LEU A 43 -6.19 7.79 -4.84
CA LEU A 43 -7.05 6.89 -4.07
C LEU A 43 -7.04 5.44 -4.59
N ARG A 44 -6.08 5.07 -5.44
CA ARG A 44 -6.03 3.75 -6.09
C ARG A 44 -6.02 2.57 -5.13
N ALA A 45 -5.43 2.72 -3.94
CA ALA A 45 -5.46 1.69 -2.92
C ALA A 45 -6.88 1.26 -2.50
N PHE A 46 -7.88 2.08 -2.76
CA PHE A 46 -9.28 1.86 -2.42
C PHE A 46 -10.15 1.41 -3.62
N GLU A 47 -9.55 1.06 -4.74
CA GLU A 47 -10.30 0.58 -5.92
C GLU A 47 -10.80 -0.85 -5.79
N ARG A 48 -10.08 -1.71 -5.04
CA ARG A 48 -10.52 -3.08 -4.80
C ARG A 48 -11.52 -3.13 -3.64
N PRO A 49 -12.48 -4.10 -3.64
CA PRO A 49 -13.55 -4.11 -2.65
C PRO A 49 -13.01 -4.16 -1.21
N LEU A 50 -13.55 -3.29 -0.35
CA LEU A 50 -13.25 -3.31 1.09
C LEU A 50 -13.52 -4.69 1.69
N ALA A 51 -14.56 -5.37 1.21
CA ALA A 51 -14.95 -6.69 1.70
C ALA A 51 -13.89 -7.76 1.44
N ASP A 52 -13.12 -7.62 0.37
CA ASP A 52 -12.13 -8.62 -0.07
C ASP A 52 -10.76 -8.41 0.55
N VAL A 53 -10.53 -7.30 1.27
CA VAL A 53 -9.25 -7.01 1.90
C VAL A 53 -8.99 -7.99 3.04
N ARG A 54 -7.90 -8.73 2.97
CA ARG A 54 -7.48 -9.73 3.99
C ARG A 54 -6.03 -9.54 4.46
N VAL A 55 -5.23 -8.72 3.76
CA VAL A 55 -3.91 -8.30 4.23
C VAL A 55 -3.79 -6.79 4.10
N LEU A 56 -3.26 -6.13 5.13
CA LEU A 56 -2.90 -4.72 5.11
C LEU A 56 -1.37 -4.60 5.14
N ILE A 57 -0.78 -3.94 4.13
CA ILE A 57 0.62 -3.54 4.13
C ILE A 57 0.69 -2.02 4.13
N VAL A 58 1.38 -1.44 5.13
CA VAL A 58 1.44 0.01 5.28
C VAL A 58 2.80 0.55 4.88
N GLY A 59 2.79 1.45 3.86
CA GLY A 59 3.93 2.29 3.50
C GLY A 59 3.86 3.67 4.15
N GLN A 60 4.87 4.49 3.91
CA GLN A 60 4.94 5.85 4.46
C GLN A 60 4.31 6.88 3.52
N ASP A 61 4.90 7.09 2.37
CA ASP A 61 4.54 8.06 1.34
C ASP A 61 4.98 7.55 -0.05
N PRO A 62 4.43 8.10 -1.14
CA PRO A 62 4.80 7.70 -2.49
C PRO A 62 6.26 8.04 -2.82
N TYR A 63 6.83 7.36 -3.80
CA TYR A 63 8.13 7.74 -4.35
C TYR A 63 8.04 9.14 -4.99
N PRO A 64 8.99 10.05 -4.71
CA PRO A 64 8.93 11.43 -5.22
C PRO A 64 9.43 11.58 -6.67
N THR A 65 9.83 10.49 -7.32
CA THR A 65 10.31 10.51 -8.70
C THR A 65 9.13 10.50 -9.67
N PRO A 66 9.01 11.48 -10.57
CA PRO A 66 7.98 11.49 -11.60
C PRO A 66 7.91 10.18 -12.39
N GLY A 67 6.70 9.70 -12.64
CA GLY A 67 6.47 8.43 -13.34
C GLY A 67 6.63 7.16 -12.49
N HIS A 68 7.14 7.28 -11.23
CA HIS A 68 7.30 6.10 -10.37
C HIS A 68 6.02 5.69 -9.63
N PRO A 69 5.38 6.55 -8.80
CA PRO A 69 4.31 6.10 -7.93
C PRO A 69 3.01 5.84 -8.70
N ILE A 70 2.36 4.75 -8.37
CA ILE A 70 1.10 4.33 -8.99
C ILE A 70 -0.09 4.31 -8.02
N GLY A 71 0.05 4.91 -6.84
CA GLY A 71 -1.02 4.96 -5.83
C GLY A 71 -1.11 3.75 -4.91
N LEU A 72 -0.19 2.79 -5.03
CA LEU A 72 -0.04 1.63 -4.15
C LEU A 72 1.30 1.72 -3.40
N SER A 73 1.30 1.41 -2.11
CA SER A 73 2.52 1.44 -1.30
C SER A 73 3.58 0.49 -1.85
N PHE A 74 4.85 0.90 -1.82
CA PHE A 74 6.03 0.18 -2.34
C PHE A 74 6.02 -0.09 -3.85
N ALA A 75 4.89 0.03 -4.54
CA ALA A 75 4.75 -0.21 -5.96
C ALA A 75 5.24 0.97 -6.81
N VAL A 76 5.72 0.64 -8.00
CA VAL A 76 6.07 1.62 -9.03
C VAL A 76 5.49 1.19 -10.38
N ASP A 77 5.41 2.13 -11.31
CA ASP A 77 4.99 1.83 -12.69
C ASP A 77 5.86 0.71 -13.28
N ARG A 78 5.23 -0.18 -14.06
CA ARG A 78 5.89 -1.39 -14.58
C ARG A 78 7.07 -1.10 -15.50
N HIS A 79 7.17 0.12 -16.03
CA HIS A 79 8.29 0.55 -16.88
C HIS A 79 9.49 1.10 -16.09
N VAL A 80 9.35 1.30 -14.78
CA VAL A 80 10.42 1.86 -13.93
C VAL A 80 11.62 0.91 -13.86
N ARG A 81 12.77 1.41 -14.25
CA ARG A 81 14.07 0.72 -14.13
C ARG A 81 15.15 1.75 -13.74
N PRO A 82 16.07 1.39 -12.85
CA PRO A 82 16.05 0.18 -11.99
C PRO A 82 14.92 0.24 -10.96
N LEU A 83 14.51 -0.92 -10.43
CA LEU A 83 13.53 -0.97 -9.34
C LEU A 83 14.04 -0.27 -8.08
N PRO A 84 13.17 0.41 -7.33
CA PRO A 84 13.54 1.02 -6.05
C PRO A 84 14.19 0.02 -5.09
N PRO A 85 15.19 0.46 -4.31
CA PRO A 85 15.94 -0.45 -3.44
C PRO A 85 15.07 -1.19 -2.42
N SER A 86 14.05 -0.54 -1.84
CA SER A 86 13.13 -1.19 -0.90
C SER A 86 12.33 -2.31 -1.59
N LEU A 87 11.85 -2.09 -2.81
CA LEU A 87 11.10 -3.08 -3.57
C LEU A 87 11.98 -4.28 -3.97
N ARG A 88 13.24 -4.03 -4.34
CA ARG A 88 14.20 -5.13 -4.59
C ARG A 88 14.42 -5.99 -3.34
N ASN A 89 14.49 -5.37 -2.17
CA ASN A 89 14.62 -6.09 -0.91
C ASN A 89 13.34 -6.88 -0.58
N ILE A 90 12.16 -6.32 -0.86
CA ILE A 90 10.87 -7.03 -0.73
C ILE A 90 10.85 -8.29 -1.62
N TYR A 91 11.26 -8.16 -2.88
CA TYR A 91 11.31 -9.30 -3.81
C TYR A 91 12.33 -10.36 -3.40
N ARG A 92 13.50 -9.93 -2.88
CA ARG A 92 14.46 -10.87 -2.33
C ARG A 92 13.90 -11.66 -1.14
N GLU A 93 13.26 -10.97 -0.20
CA GLU A 93 12.62 -11.63 0.94
C GLU A 93 11.48 -12.55 0.50
N LEU A 94 10.70 -12.16 -0.53
CA LEU A 94 9.65 -13.00 -1.10
C LEU A 94 10.23 -14.31 -1.68
N GLN A 95 11.35 -14.22 -2.38
CA GLN A 95 12.06 -15.39 -2.91
C GLN A 95 12.64 -16.26 -1.80
N ASP A 96 13.26 -15.64 -0.79
CA ASP A 96 13.85 -16.36 0.36
C ASP A 96 12.75 -17.02 1.23
N ASP A 97 11.56 -16.44 1.36
CA ASP A 97 10.43 -16.91 2.18
C ASP A 97 9.59 -17.98 1.48
N LEU A 98 9.23 -17.76 0.21
CA LEU A 98 8.25 -18.58 -0.53
C LEU A 98 8.81 -19.23 -1.81
N GLY A 99 10.06 -18.96 -2.19
CA GLY A 99 10.65 -19.45 -3.45
C GLY A 99 10.07 -18.81 -4.71
N ILE A 100 9.36 -17.69 -4.57
CA ILE A 100 8.76 -16.97 -5.70
C ILE A 100 9.80 -16.08 -6.37
N GLU A 101 10.04 -16.33 -7.66
CA GLU A 101 11.01 -15.55 -8.43
C GLU A 101 10.61 -14.06 -8.51
N PRO A 102 11.58 -13.14 -8.39
CA PRO A 102 11.34 -11.70 -8.51
C PRO A 102 10.72 -11.34 -9.86
N ALA A 103 9.62 -10.59 -9.83
CA ALA A 103 9.02 -10.07 -11.05
C ALA A 103 9.95 -9.08 -11.76
N PRO A 104 9.91 -9.02 -13.10
CA PRO A 104 10.75 -8.10 -13.87
C PRO A 104 10.30 -6.63 -13.77
N HIS A 105 9.21 -6.34 -13.05
CA HIS A 105 8.63 -5.00 -12.89
C HIS A 105 8.21 -4.74 -11.43
N GLY A 106 7.90 -3.47 -11.13
CA GLY A 106 7.54 -3.04 -9.78
C GLY A 106 6.05 -2.78 -9.55
N ASP A 107 5.18 -3.21 -10.47
CA ASP A 107 3.74 -3.10 -10.30
C ASP A 107 3.23 -4.24 -9.41
N LEU A 108 2.67 -3.88 -8.25
CA LEU A 108 2.13 -4.81 -7.25
C LEU A 108 0.60 -4.96 -7.35
N SER A 109 -0.02 -4.57 -8.45
CA SER A 109 -1.49 -4.67 -8.63
C SER A 109 -2.00 -6.11 -8.47
N ALA A 110 -1.20 -7.11 -8.86
CA ALA A 110 -1.53 -8.52 -8.65
C ALA A 110 -1.77 -8.86 -7.17
N TRP A 111 -1.03 -8.26 -6.24
CA TRP A 111 -1.28 -8.43 -4.82
C TRP A 111 -2.59 -7.74 -4.38
N ALA A 112 -2.87 -6.54 -4.93
CA ALA A 112 -4.14 -5.87 -4.65
C ALA A 112 -5.34 -6.71 -5.12
N ASP A 113 -5.20 -7.40 -6.27
CA ASP A 113 -6.21 -8.32 -6.81
C ASP A 113 -6.42 -9.56 -5.92
N GLN A 114 -5.41 -9.89 -5.09
CA GLN A 114 -5.48 -10.95 -4.07
C GLN A 114 -6.00 -10.47 -2.71
N GLY A 115 -6.53 -9.24 -2.62
CA GLY A 115 -7.03 -8.68 -1.37
C GLY A 115 -5.95 -8.11 -0.45
N VAL A 116 -4.79 -7.71 -1.00
CA VAL A 116 -3.77 -6.99 -0.24
C VAL A 116 -3.98 -5.49 -0.38
N LEU A 117 -4.34 -4.82 0.70
CA LEU A 117 -4.41 -3.35 0.74
C LEU A 117 -3.00 -2.77 0.90
N LEU A 118 -2.46 -2.23 -0.19
CA LEU A 118 -1.16 -1.57 -0.26
C LEU A 118 -1.34 -0.07 0.02
N LEU A 119 -1.37 0.33 1.28
CA LEU A 119 -1.75 1.68 1.71
C LEU A 119 -0.54 2.48 2.21
N ASN A 120 -0.31 3.68 1.67
CA ASN A 120 0.59 4.65 2.28
C ASN A 120 -0.12 5.44 3.38
N ARG A 121 0.62 5.87 4.41
CA ARG A 121 0.11 6.78 5.46
C ARG A 121 -0.19 8.17 4.90
N VAL A 122 0.63 8.63 3.95
CA VAL A 122 0.47 9.89 3.22
C VAL A 122 0.33 9.53 1.75
N LEU A 123 -0.77 9.92 1.10
CA LEU A 123 -1.11 9.43 -0.24
C LEU A 123 -0.48 10.25 -1.36
N THR A 124 0.14 11.39 -1.04
CA THR A 124 0.76 12.26 -2.03
C THR A 124 2.12 12.79 -1.55
N VAL A 125 2.94 13.24 -2.50
CA VAL A 125 4.26 13.81 -2.27
C VAL A 125 4.55 14.83 -3.36
N ARG A 126 5.39 15.85 -3.10
CA ARG A 126 5.92 16.71 -4.17
C ARG A 126 6.88 15.95 -5.06
N PRO A 127 6.92 16.25 -6.37
CA PRO A 127 7.90 15.64 -7.27
C PRO A 127 9.32 16.17 -6.99
N GLY A 128 10.31 15.31 -7.15
CA GLY A 128 11.72 15.69 -7.16
C GLY A 128 12.58 15.12 -6.04
N PRO A 129 13.91 15.25 -6.17
CA PRO A 129 14.85 14.78 -5.17
C PRO A 129 14.64 15.45 -3.80
N GLY A 130 14.74 14.66 -2.72
CA GLY A 130 14.58 15.16 -1.35
C GLY A 130 13.14 15.46 -0.92
N GLN A 131 12.14 15.23 -1.78
CA GLN A 131 10.74 15.54 -1.49
C GLN A 131 9.98 14.43 -0.75
N ALA A 132 10.63 13.31 -0.42
CA ALA A 132 10.01 12.28 0.42
C ALA A 132 9.47 12.90 1.73
N GLY A 133 8.21 12.60 2.04
CA GLY A 133 7.53 13.15 3.21
C GLY A 133 7.09 14.62 3.11
N SER A 134 7.19 15.28 1.95
CA SER A 134 6.83 16.70 1.79
C SER A 134 5.38 17.04 2.13
N HIS A 135 4.47 16.08 2.06
CA HIS A 135 3.05 16.25 2.43
C HIS A 135 2.68 15.63 3.79
N ARG A 136 3.67 15.26 4.62
CA ARG A 136 3.40 14.84 6.00
C ARG A 136 2.77 16.00 6.79
N GLY A 137 1.81 15.66 7.65
CA GLY A 137 1.07 16.65 8.43
C GLY A 137 0.11 17.50 7.60
N TRP A 138 -0.17 17.14 6.36
CA TRP A 138 -1.20 17.82 5.56
C TRP A 138 -2.63 17.38 5.91
N GLY A 139 -2.78 16.19 6.53
CA GLY A 139 -4.06 15.62 6.92
C GLY A 139 -4.30 14.19 6.41
N TRP A 140 -3.45 13.70 5.50
CA TRP A 140 -3.57 12.33 4.98
C TRP A 140 -3.56 11.26 6.09
N GLU A 141 -2.77 11.49 7.14
CA GLU A 141 -2.66 10.56 8.27
C GLU A 141 -4.00 10.33 8.97
N GLY A 142 -4.85 11.38 9.05
CA GLY A 142 -6.22 11.27 9.58
C GLY A 142 -7.12 10.42 8.68
N VAL A 143 -7.10 10.70 7.37
CA VAL A 143 -7.88 9.96 6.36
C VAL A 143 -7.48 8.47 6.35
N THR A 144 -6.20 8.16 6.32
CA THR A 144 -5.71 6.78 6.27
C THR A 144 -5.88 6.05 7.60
N ALA A 145 -5.81 6.74 8.75
CA ALA A 145 -6.17 6.16 10.04
C ALA A 145 -7.65 5.79 10.09
N HIS A 146 -8.53 6.65 9.58
CA HIS A 146 -9.96 6.36 9.47
C HIS A 146 -10.22 5.16 8.56
N ALA A 147 -9.55 5.08 7.41
CA ALA A 147 -9.64 3.94 6.49
C ALA A 147 -9.22 2.62 7.17
N ILE A 148 -8.11 2.61 7.93
CA ILE A 148 -7.66 1.44 8.68
C ILE A 148 -8.68 1.07 9.75
N GLY A 149 -9.22 2.04 10.50
CA GLY A 149 -10.27 1.80 11.47
C GLY A 149 -11.53 1.19 10.87
N ALA A 150 -11.97 1.66 9.70
CA ALA A 150 -13.10 1.10 8.96
C ALA A 150 -12.82 -0.33 8.48
N LEU A 151 -11.59 -0.62 8.01
CA LEU A 151 -11.17 -1.96 7.64
C LEU A 151 -11.24 -2.92 8.84
N VAL A 152 -10.75 -2.51 10.00
CA VAL A 152 -10.81 -3.30 11.23
C VAL A 152 -12.26 -3.51 11.68
N ALA A 153 -13.09 -2.46 11.66
CA ALA A 153 -14.49 -2.51 12.04
C ALA A 153 -15.34 -3.39 11.11
N ARG A 154 -14.91 -3.62 9.87
CA ARG A 154 -15.56 -4.55 8.94
C ARG A 154 -15.64 -5.96 9.53
N GLY A 155 -14.63 -6.36 10.34
CA GLY A 155 -14.48 -7.73 10.84
C GLY A 155 -14.01 -8.71 9.76
N GLY A 156 -14.05 -10.02 10.12
CA GLY A 156 -13.57 -11.10 9.27
C GLY A 156 -12.05 -11.24 9.23
N PRO A 157 -11.52 -12.20 8.44
CA PRO A 157 -10.09 -12.47 8.39
C PRO A 157 -9.31 -11.25 7.90
N LEU A 158 -8.29 -10.87 8.69
CA LEU A 158 -7.38 -9.77 8.38
C LEU A 158 -6.04 -10.00 9.07
N VAL A 159 -4.94 -9.70 8.36
CA VAL A 159 -3.56 -9.68 8.89
C VAL A 159 -2.91 -8.36 8.50
N ALA A 160 -2.20 -7.72 9.43
CA ALA A 160 -1.41 -6.53 9.12
C ALA A 160 0.08 -6.86 9.05
N ILE A 161 0.74 -6.42 8.00
CA ILE A 161 2.21 -6.47 7.85
C ILE A 161 2.75 -5.06 8.07
N LEU A 162 3.52 -4.88 9.13
CA LEU A 162 4.05 -3.59 9.56
C LEU A 162 5.57 -3.55 9.47
N TRP A 163 6.09 -2.85 8.46
CA TRP A 163 7.51 -2.71 8.21
C TRP A 163 8.08 -1.40 8.74
N GLY A 164 8.93 -1.52 9.76
CA GLY A 164 9.60 -0.39 10.38
C GLY A 164 8.78 0.30 11.47
N ARG A 165 9.45 1.20 12.19
CA ARG A 165 8.87 1.87 13.38
C ARG A 165 7.61 2.68 13.05
N PRO A 166 7.55 3.51 11.98
CA PRO A 166 6.36 4.32 11.69
C PRO A 166 5.11 3.48 11.41
N ALA A 167 5.27 2.31 10.74
CA ALA A 167 4.15 1.40 10.51
C ALA A 167 3.68 0.75 11.82
N ARG A 168 4.60 0.38 12.72
CA ARG A 168 4.27 -0.22 14.02
C ARG A 168 3.50 0.73 14.96
N GLU A 169 3.63 2.04 14.78
CA GLU A 169 2.85 3.04 15.53
C GLU A 169 1.33 2.94 15.25
N LEU A 170 0.92 2.18 14.22
CA LEU A 170 -0.49 1.91 13.91
C LEU A 170 -1.11 0.77 14.72
N LYS A 171 -0.34 0.00 15.48
CA LYS A 171 -0.87 -1.14 16.27
C LYS A 171 -2.09 -0.79 17.11
N PRO A 172 -2.15 0.37 17.80
CA PRO A 172 -3.35 0.73 18.57
C PRO A 172 -4.64 0.82 17.72
N LEU A 173 -4.54 1.10 16.41
CA LEU A 173 -5.69 1.14 15.51
C LEU A 173 -6.15 -0.25 15.07
N LEU A 174 -5.30 -1.25 15.19
CA LEU A 174 -5.55 -2.60 14.69
C LEU A 174 -6.28 -3.49 15.71
N GLY A 175 -6.31 -3.10 17.01
CA GLY A 175 -6.92 -3.93 18.04
C GLY A 175 -6.37 -5.34 18.07
N ASP A 176 -7.23 -6.34 17.92
CA ASP A 176 -6.90 -7.77 17.96
C ASP A 176 -6.46 -8.35 16.61
N VAL A 177 -6.34 -7.53 15.55
CA VAL A 177 -5.86 -7.98 14.24
C VAL A 177 -4.44 -8.53 14.36
N PRO A 178 -4.17 -9.77 13.95
CA PRO A 178 -2.82 -10.34 13.95
C PRO A 178 -1.83 -9.49 13.15
N VAL A 179 -0.63 -9.30 13.69
CA VAL A 179 0.38 -8.43 13.11
C VAL A 179 1.68 -9.20 12.85
N VAL A 180 2.21 -9.07 11.64
CA VAL A 180 3.56 -9.49 11.28
C VAL A 180 4.46 -8.27 11.24
N GLU A 181 5.40 -8.18 12.16
CA GLU A 181 6.31 -7.04 12.30
C GLU A 181 7.74 -7.38 11.88
N SER A 182 8.41 -6.43 11.24
CA SER A 182 9.85 -6.50 10.99
C SER A 182 10.47 -5.10 10.86
N ALA A 183 11.78 -5.04 10.62
CA ALA A 183 12.44 -3.81 10.18
C ALA A 183 11.88 -3.37 8.81
N HIS A 184 12.12 -2.11 8.43
CA HIS A 184 11.71 -1.60 7.12
C HIS A 184 12.59 -2.20 5.99
N PRO A 185 12.03 -2.48 4.80
CA PRO A 185 12.79 -3.05 3.67
C PRO A 185 13.82 -2.11 3.03
N SER A 186 13.98 -0.88 3.52
CA SER A 186 14.99 0.04 2.98
C SER A 186 16.41 -0.49 3.18
N PRO A 187 17.37 -0.14 2.30
CA PRO A 187 18.77 -0.55 2.47
C PRO A 187 19.37 -0.19 3.83
N LEU A 188 18.88 0.87 4.47
CA LEU A 188 19.35 1.35 5.77
C LEU A 188 18.98 0.40 6.93
N SER A 189 17.95 -0.42 6.78
CA SER A 189 17.39 -1.24 7.87
C SER A 189 17.11 -2.69 7.49
N ALA A 190 17.16 -3.06 6.22
CA ALA A 190 16.77 -4.40 5.79
C ALA A 190 17.61 -5.51 6.45
N ARG A 191 18.90 -5.28 6.68
CA ARG A 191 19.80 -6.22 7.39
C ARG A 191 19.56 -6.28 8.90
N SER A 192 18.79 -5.36 9.45
CA SER A 192 18.49 -5.28 10.90
C SER A 192 17.16 -5.97 11.25
N GLY A 193 16.78 -7.02 10.51
CA GLY A 193 15.62 -7.86 10.81
C GLY A 193 14.44 -7.75 9.84
N PHE A 194 14.65 -7.24 8.61
CA PHE A 194 13.70 -7.44 7.52
C PHE A 194 13.97 -8.77 6.81
N PHE A 195 15.22 -9.00 6.37
CA PHE A 195 15.59 -10.27 5.78
C PHE A 195 15.48 -11.40 6.79
N GLY A 196 14.83 -12.49 6.38
CA GLY A 196 14.52 -13.65 7.22
C GLY A 196 13.32 -13.45 8.15
N SER A 197 12.59 -12.32 8.06
CA SER A 197 11.38 -12.10 8.85
C SER A 197 10.17 -12.91 8.36
N ARG A 198 10.24 -13.45 7.14
CA ARG A 198 9.23 -14.32 6.53
C ARG A 198 7.82 -13.74 6.59
N PRO A 199 7.60 -12.51 6.12
CA PRO A 199 6.33 -11.83 6.31
C PRO A 199 5.19 -12.46 5.50
N PHE A 200 5.49 -13.04 4.35
CA PHE A 200 4.50 -13.56 3.41
C PHE A 200 3.93 -14.90 3.86
N SER A 201 4.81 -15.87 4.20
CA SER A 201 4.37 -17.16 4.73
C SER A 201 3.65 -16.99 6.06
N ARG A 202 4.18 -16.18 6.98
CA ARG A 202 3.54 -15.89 8.27
C ARG A 202 2.17 -15.22 8.13
N ALA A 203 2.00 -14.31 7.17
CA ALA A 203 0.71 -13.71 6.90
C ALA A 203 -0.28 -14.78 6.40
N ASN A 204 0.15 -15.67 5.51
CA ASN A 204 -0.67 -16.77 5.03
C ASN A 204 -1.06 -17.75 6.16
N ASP A 205 -0.12 -18.11 7.03
CA ASP A 205 -0.40 -18.96 8.19
C ASP A 205 -1.48 -18.34 9.10
N LEU A 206 -1.39 -17.03 9.34
CA LEU A 206 -2.36 -16.28 10.15
C LEU A 206 -3.72 -16.15 9.46
N LEU A 207 -3.79 -16.05 8.13
CA LEU A 207 -5.05 -16.08 7.38
C LEU A 207 -5.72 -17.45 7.47
N VAL A 208 -4.95 -18.52 7.24
CA VAL A 208 -5.44 -19.90 7.35
C VAL A 208 -5.96 -20.19 8.77
N ALA A 209 -5.27 -19.72 9.80
CA ALA A 209 -5.72 -19.84 11.19
C ALA A 209 -7.05 -19.11 11.46
N GLN A 210 -7.39 -18.10 10.66
CA GLN A 210 -8.68 -17.39 10.69
C GLN A 210 -9.73 -18.01 9.75
N GLY A 211 -9.42 -19.14 9.07
CA GLY A 211 -10.32 -19.84 8.15
C GLY A 211 -10.41 -19.18 6.76
N ALA A 212 -9.43 -18.36 6.39
CA ALA A 212 -9.35 -17.75 5.07
C ALA A 212 -8.32 -18.43 4.18
N ASP A 213 -8.48 -18.28 2.85
CA ASP A 213 -7.50 -18.78 1.90
C ASP A 213 -6.19 -17.95 1.99
N PRO A 214 -5.03 -18.57 1.76
CA PRO A 214 -3.77 -17.85 1.65
C PRO A 214 -3.76 -16.89 0.47
N VAL A 215 -2.94 -15.84 0.54
CA VAL A 215 -2.66 -14.95 -0.59
C VAL A 215 -1.70 -15.67 -1.54
N ASP A 216 -1.99 -15.63 -2.84
CA ASP A 216 -1.00 -15.91 -3.87
C ASP A 216 -0.13 -14.67 -4.10
N TRP A 217 1.11 -14.71 -3.62
CA TRP A 217 2.08 -13.62 -3.72
C TRP A 217 2.80 -13.55 -5.06
N THR A 218 2.45 -14.42 -6.01
CA THR A 218 3.05 -14.42 -7.35
C THR A 218 2.71 -13.13 -8.09
N ILE A 219 3.69 -12.57 -8.78
CA ILE A 219 3.50 -11.40 -9.65
C ILE A 219 3.85 -11.84 -11.07
N ASP A 220 2.82 -12.05 -11.87
CA ASP A 220 3.01 -12.46 -13.25
C ASP A 220 3.69 -11.38 -14.10
N ALA A 221 4.65 -11.80 -14.92
CA ALA A 221 5.28 -10.93 -15.92
C ALA A 221 4.27 -10.33 -16.93
N ARG A 222 3.07 -10.95 -17.02
CA ARG A 222 2.02 -10.64 -18.01
C ARG A 222 0.77 -10.00 -17.43
N HIS A 223 0.75 -9.61 -16.17
CA HIS A 223 -0.43 -8.93 -15.62
C HIS A 223 -0.61 -7.58 -16.32
N THR A 224 -1.08 -7.65 -17.55
CA THR A 224 -1.71 -6.59 -18.31
C THR A 224 -3.18 -6.70 -17.99
N LEU A 225 -3.80 -5.62 -17.52
CA LEU A 225 -5.23 -5.45 -17.73
C LEU A 225 -5.42 -5.49 -19.24
N ASP A 226 -5.80 -6.65 -19.79
CA ASP A 226 -6.45 -6.72 -21.08
C ASP A 226 -7.77 -5.97 -20.91
N ILE A 227 -7.74 -4.68 -21.21
CA ILE A 227 -8.96 -3.93 -21.48
C ILE A 227 -9.41 -4.42 -22.84
N PRO A 228 -10.51 -5.19 -22.94
CA PRO A 228 -11.02 -5.56 -24.24
C PRO A 228 -11.58 -4.29 -24.89
N GLY A 229 -11.01 -3.87 -25.98
CA GLY A 229 -11.61 -2.95 -26.92
C GLY A 229 -10.99 -1.56 -27.05
N PHE A 230 -10.01 -1.45 -27.90
CA PHE A 230 -9.88 -0.37 -28.88
C PHE A 230 -9.68 -0.99 -30.24
#